data_82699ff5c66fdd2495647a50f4943dad
#
_entry.id   82699ff5c66fdd2495647a50f4943dad
#
_cell.length_a   1.000
_cell.length_b   1.000
_cell.length_c   1.000
_cell.angle_alpha   90.00
_cell.angle_beta   90.00
_cell.angle_gamma   90.00
#
_symmetry.space_group_name_H-M   'P 1'
#
loop_
_entity.id
_entity.type
_entity.pdbx_description
1 polymer ?
#
loop_
_entity_poly.entity_id
_entity_poly.type
_entity_poly.pdbx_seq_one_letter_code
_entity_poly.pdbx_strand_id
1 'polypeptide(L)'
;NWLTDPTSGTGGLTARVMVNRFWYLVFGSGISKRLDDFGGQGEAPVHPELLDNLAVEFYQSGWDIKHMMALLVTSRTYRQSSLATVELRERDPYNRLLARQSRYRLPAETIRDNALAISGLLRTSYGGASAKPYQPLGYYKHLNFPGRKYAHHADDRQWRRGVYVHWQRQFLHPMLRAFDAPTREECTAERPRSNTPIAAMTLLNDPSFVEAARVFSARILSEGGPSIDDRLEFSYREALSRKPDEKERRIMKHLVSMATQEFQSNPAAAKELVSTGTAPVAEGLDAVQHAVWTTAARAILNLSETYTRN
;
A
#
# COMPACT_ATOMS: atom_id res chain seq x y z
N ASN A 1 31.40 12.90 -10.99
CA ASN A 1 30.84 13.56 -12.18
C ASN A 1 30.65 12.60 -13.38
N TRP A 2 31.46 11.54 -13.57
CA TRP A 2 31.33 10.59 -14.67
C TRP A 2 29.92 9.96 -14.79
N LEU A 3 29.25 9.61 -13.68
CA LEU A 3 27.88 9.06 -13.67
C LEU A 3 26.80 10.05 -14.12
N THR A 4 27.05 11.35 -14.02
CA THR A 4 26.06 12.38 -14.31
C THR A 4 26.43 13.24 -15.52
N ASP A 5 27.60 13.00 -16.13
CA ASP A 5 28.01 13.70 -17.33
C ASP A 5 27.41 13.05 -18.59
N PRO A 6 26.46 13.72 -19.27
CA PRO A 6 25.77 13.16 -20.43
C PRO A 6 26.64 13.19 -21.72
N THR A 7 27.74 13.96 -21.74
CA THR A 7 28.59 14.18 -22.93
C THR A 7 29.83 13.27 -22.97
N SER A 8 30.54 13.19 -21.86
CA SER A 8 31.82 12.46 -21.77
C SER A 8 31.75 11.25 -20.83
N GLY A 9 30.64 11.07 -20.14
CA GLY A 9 30.41 10.00 -19.16
C GLY A 9 29.23 9.13 -19.52
N THR A 10 28.70 8.45 -18.48
CA THR A 10 27.53 7.56 -18.57
C THR A 10 26.23 8.25 -18.21
N GLY A 11 26.21 9.58 -18.11
CA GLY A 11 25.06 10.34 -17.65
C GLY A 11 23.77 10.06 -18.44
N GLY A 12 23.88 9.89 -19.75
CA GLY A 12 22.71 9.53 -20.58
C GLY A 12 22.10 8.18 -20.21
N LEU A 13 22.93 7.16 -19.97
CA LEU A 13 22.45 5.84 -19.50
C LEU A 13 21.89 5.94 -18.08
N THR A 14 22.57 6.64 -17.19
CA THR A 14 22.09 6.85 -15.81
C THR A 14 20.72 7.53 -15.80
N ALA A 15 20.52 8.56 -16.63
CA ALA A 15 19.24 9.24 -16.74
C ALA A 15 18.13 8.31 -17.24
N ARG A 16 18.39 7.50 -18.29
CA ARG A 16 17.44 6.50 -18.80
C ARG A 16 17.05 5.49 -17.71
N VAL A 17 18.01 4.94 -16.97
CA VAL A 17 17.76 3.98 -15.89
C VAL A 17 16.91 4.62 -14.79
N MET A 18 17.23 5.83 -14.36
CA MET A 18 16.49 6.53 -13.30
C MET A 18 15.06 6.87 -13.73
N VAL A 19 14.91 7.42 -14.93
CA VAL A 19 13.58 7.76 -15.49
C VAL A 19 12.71 6.51 -15.64
N ASN A 20 13.27 5.41 -16.15
CA ASN A 20 12.54 4.16 -16.27
C ASN A 20 12.08 3.61 -14.90
N ARG A 21 12.88 3.80 -13.84
CA ARG A 21 12.50 3.47 -12.47
C ARG A 21 11.39 4.38 -11.94
N PHE A 22 11.45 5.69 -12.18
CA PHE A 22 10.37 6.62 -11.81
C PHE A 22 9.08 6.27 -12.55
N TRP A 23 9.19 5.96 -13.85
CA TRP A 23 8.07 5.48 -14.64
C TRP A 23 7.45 4.21 -14.04
N TYR A 24 8.27 3.21 -13.70
CA TYR A 24 7.82 1.98 -13.06
C TYR A 24 7.06 2.25 -11.74
N LEU A 25 7.54 3.17 -10.91
CA LEU A 25 6.87 3.54 -9.66
C LEU A 25 5.48 4.15 -9.88
N VAL A 26 5.32 4.87 -10.99
CA VAL A 26 4.10 5.61 -11.32
C VAL A 26 3.12 4.76 -12.13
N PHE A 27 3.63 3.94 -13.07
CA PHE A 27 2.82 3.18 -14.02
C PHE A 27 2.84 1.67 -13.78
N GLY A 28 3.62 1.18 -12.83
CA GLY A 28 3.65 -0.23 -12.44
C GLY A 28 4.49 -1.15 -13.34
N SER A 29 4.89 -0.68 -14.53
CA SER A 29 5.84 -1.33 -15.44
C SER A 29 6.77 -0.27 -16.01
N GLY A 30 8.02 -0.61 -16.31
CA GLY A 30 8.94 0.29 -16.99
C GLY A 30 8.57 0.51 -18.46
N ILE A 31 9.05 1.61 -19.08
CA ILE A 31 9.05 1.80 -20.56
C ILE A 31 9.92 0.72 -21.20
N SER A 32 11.12 0.46 -20.65
CA SER A 32 11.83 -0.80 -20.78
C SER A 32 11.41 -1.69 -19.60
N LYS A 33 10.90 -2.88 -19.92
CA LYS A 33 10.29 -3.77 -18.91
C LYS A 33 11.33 -4.28 -17.91
N ARG A 34 12.55 -4.59 -18.37
CA ARG A 34 13.62 -5.03 -17.48
C ARG A 34 14.25 -3.84 -16.76
N LEU A 35 14.07 -3.76 -15.45
CA LEU A 35 14.63 -2.67 -14.63
C LEU A 35 16.10 -2.91 -14.26
N ASP A 36 16.56 -4.13 -14.35
CA ASP A 36 17.89 -4.61 -13.97
C ASP A 36 18.85 -4.77 -15.15
N ASP A 37 18.33 -4.71 -16.39
CA ASP A 37 19.15 -4.91 -17.58
C ASP A 37 18.75 -3.96 -18.71
N PHE A 38 19.61 -2.98 -18.95
CA PHE A 38 19.56 -2.04 -20.08
C PHE A 38 20.59 -2.38 -21.17
N GLY A 39 21.21 -3.56 -21.05
CA GLY A 39 22.20 -4.07 -22.00
C GLY A 39 21.57 -4.87 -23.15
N GLY A 40 22.43 -5.58 -23.89
CA GLY A 40 22.02 -6.32 -25.07
C GLY A 40 21.12 -7.55 -24.81
N GLN A 41 20.99 -7.98 -23.56
CA GLN A 41 20.07 -9.06 -23.16
C GLN A 41 18.78 -8.51 -22.52
N GLY A 42 18.69 -7.20 -22.32
CA GLY A 42 17.49 -6.53 -21.90
C GLY A 42 16.41 -6.48 -22.96
N GLU A 43 15.20 -6.09 -22.57
CA GLU A 43 14.11 -5.87 -23.52
C GLU A 43 14.14 -4.43 -24.03
N ALA A 44 14.10 -4.26 -25.36
CA ALA A 44 14.02 -2.93 -25.96
C ALA A 44 12.78 -2.18 -25.47
N PRO A 45 12.89 -0.87 -25.16
CA PRO A 45 11.74 -0.08 -24.74
C PRO A 45 10.69 -0.02 -25.87
N VAL A 46 9.39 -0.08 -25.48
CA VAL A 46 8.28 0.01 -26.45
C VAL A 46 8.17 1.41 -27.05
N HIS A 47 8.55 2.42 -26.27
CA HIS A 47 8.55 3.83 -26.67
C HIS A 47 9.95 4.43 -26.44
N PRO A 48 10.94 4.14 -27.34
CA PRO A 48 12.32 4.57 -27.14
C PRO A 48 12.47 6.09 -27.13
N GLU A 49 11.78 6.80 -28.02
CA GLU A 49 11.83 8.26 -28.08
C GLU A 49 11.27 8.91 -26.81
N LEU A 50 10.23 8.32 -26.21
CA LEU A 50 9.69 8.80 -24.94
C LEU A 50 10.71 8.65 -23.81
N LEU A 51 11.37 7.49 -23.74
CA LEU A 51 12.40 7.25 -22.72
C LEU A 51 13.56 8.23 -22.88
N ASP A 52 13.99 8.47 -24.12
CA ASP A 52 15.10 9.38 -24.44
C ASP A 52 14.75 10.83 -24.11
N ASN A 53 13.57 11.30 -24.53
CA ASN A 53 13.12 12.66 -24.22
C ASN A 53 13.00 12.89 -22.70
N LEU A 54 12.43 11.95 -21.97
CA LEU A 54 12.34 12.04 -20.52
C LEU A 54 13.73 11.99 -19.84
N ALA A 55 14.67 11.22 -20.37
CA ALA A 55 16.04 11.17 -19.86
C ALA A 55 16.76 12.51 -20.10
N VAL A 56 16.59 13.10 -21.28
CA VAL A 56 17.14 14.43 -21.62
C VAL A 56 16.56 15.49 -20.68
N GLU A 57 15.24 15.53 -20.52
CA GLU A 57 14.55 16.44 -19.60
C GLU A 57 15.07 16.30 -18.17
N PHE A 58 15.31 15.05 -17.71
CA PHE A 58 15.77 14.79 -16.36
C PHE A 58 17.18 15.35 -16.10
N TYR A 59 18.16 15.13 -16.97
CA TYR A 59 19.50 15.68 -16.75
C TYR A 59 19.55 17.19 -17.03
N GLN A 60 18.77 17.71 -17.99
CA GLN A 60 18.71 19.15 -18.28
C GLN A 60 18.06 19.95 -17.16
N SER A 61 17.10 19.38 -16.45
CA SER A 61 16.52 19.99 -15.25
C SER A 61 17.46 19.97 -14.02
N GLY A 62 18.72 19.55 -14.18
CA GLY A 62 19.67 19.42 -13.09
C GLY A 62 19.43 18.20 -12.21
N TRP A 63 18.91 17.11 -12.78
CA TRP A 63 18.56 15.86 -12.07
C TRP A 63 17.46 16.08 -11.02
N ASP A 64 16.50 16.98 -11.30
CA ASP A 64 15.40 17.31 -10.39
C ASP A 64 14.34 16.20 -10.38
N ILE A 65 14.39 15.37 -9.33
CA ILE A 65 13.43 14.27 -9.11
C ILE A 65 12.01 14.79 -8.93
N LYS A 66 11.83 15.93 -8.25
CA LYS A 66 10.48 16.49 -8.00
C LYS A 66 9.84 16.98 -9.29
N HIS A 67 10.63 17.67 -10.13
CA HIS A 67 10.22 18.08 -11.47
C HIS A 67 9.78 16.88 -12.29
N MET A 68 10.63 15.84 -12.38
CA MET A 68 10.31 14.62 -13.12
C MET A 68 9.04 13.93 -12.59
N MET A 69 8.90 13.77 -11.29
CA MET A 69 7.69 13.17 -10.71
C MET A 69 6.43 14.00 -11.01
N ALA A 70 6.52 15.33 -10.93
CA ALA A 70 5.41 16.22 -11.28
C ALA A 70 5.03 16.07 -12.76
N LEU A 71 6.01 16.02 -13.67
CA LEU A 71 5.79 15.81 -15.10
C LEU A 71 5.04 14.49 -15.37
N LEU A 72 5.46 13.40 -14.73
CA LEU A 72 4.83 12.09 -14.89
C LEU A 72 3.38 12.08 -14.38
N VAL A 73 3.13 12.55 -13.16
CA VAL A 73 1.79 12.45 -12.53
C VAL A 73 0.77 13.48 -13.07
N THR A 74 1.22 14.55 -13.74
CA THR A 74 0.33 15.49 -14.40
C THR A 74 0.05 15.14 -15.86
N SER A 75 0.75 14.13 -16.41
CA SER A 75 0.57 13.69 -17.78
C SER A 75 -0.85 13.18 -18.08
N ARG A 76 -1.27 13.26 -19.33
CA ARG A 76 -2.54 12.65 -19.77
C ARG A 76 -2.53 11.14 -19.58
N THR A 77 -1.39 10.50 -19.82
CA THR A 77 -1.19 9.06 -19.64
C THR A 77 -1.47 8.63 -18.20
N TYR A 78 -1.00 9.40 -17.22
CA TYR A 78 -1.26 9.10 -15.80
C TYR A 78 -2.73 9.27 -15.41
N ARG A 79 -3.42 10.24 -16.00
CA ARG A 79 -4.82 10.58 -15.68
C ARG A 79 -5.84 9.77 -16.45
N GLN A 80 -5.42 8.79 -17.26
CA GLN A 80 -6.32 7.87 -17.93
C GLN A 80 -7.09 6.99 -16.95
N SER A 81 -8.28 6.55 -17.34
CA SER A 81 -9.01 5.50 -16.63
C SER A 81 -8.25 4.17 -16.71
N SER A 82 -8.34 3.37 -15.64
CA SER A 82 -7.83 1.99 -15.63
C SER A 82 -8.84 0.98 -16.22
N LEU A 83 -10.05 1.42 -16.54
CA LEU A 83 -11.06 0.57 -17.15
C LEU A 83 -10.64 0.23 -18.58
N ALA A 84 -10.69 -1.05 -18.91
CA ALA A 84 -10.36 -1.55 -20.24
C ALA A 84 -11.60 -2.15 -20.89
N THR A 85 -11.85 -1.78 -22.15
CA THR A 85 -12.80 -2.51 -23.00
C THR A 85 -12.30 -3.90 -23.33
N VAL A 86 -13.18 -4.79 -23.78
CA VAL A 86 -12.79 -6.14 -24.21
C VAL A 86 -11.73 -6.05 -25.30
N GLU A 87 -11.98 -5.21 -26.31
CA GLU A 87 -11.05 -4.97 -27.43
C GLU A 87 -9.65 -4.50 -26.97
N LEU A 88 -9.57 -3.57 -26.01
CA LEU A 88 -8.28 -3.13 -25.47
C LEU A 88 -7.54 -4.24 -24.71
N ARG A 89 -8.26 -5.14 -24.04
CA ARG A 89 -7.65 -6.29 -23.35
C ARG A 89 -7.10 -7.30 -24.33
N GLU A 90 -7.78 -7.55 -25.44
CA GLU A 90 -7.35 -8.47 -26.48
C GLU A 90 -6.15 -7.91 -27.27
N ARG A 91 -6.20 -6.62 -27.63
CA ARG A 91 -5.17 -5.98 -28.43
C ARG A 91 -3.87 -5.70 -27.64
N ASP A 92 -4.01 -5.26 -26.39
CA ASP A 92 -2.87 -4.92 -25.53
C ASP A 92 -3.12 -5.41 -24.10
N PRO A 93 -3.03 -6.73 -23.83
CA PRO A 93 -3.32 -7.31 -22.51
C PRO A 93 -2.41 -6.75 -21.42
N TYR A 94 -1.16 -6.45 -21.74
CA TYR A 94 -0.15 -5.96 -20.81
C TYR A 94 -0.05 -4.43 -20.72
N ASN A 95 -0.94 -3.70 -21.41
CA ASN A 95 -0.94 -2.23 -21.45
C ASN A 95 0.40 -1.62 -21.87
N ARG A 96 1.08 -2.25 -22.82
CA ARG A 96 2.39 -1.78 -23.34
C ARG A 96 2.28 -0.50 -24.16
N LEU A 97 1.13 -0.31 -24.83
CA LEU A 97 0.83 0.90 -25.61
C LEU A 97 0.29 2.05 -24.76
N LEU A 98 0.18 1.87 -23.44
CA LEU A 98 -0.25 2.90 -22.48
C LEU A 98 -1.63 3.50 -22.80
N ALA A 99 -2.54 2.68 -23.34
CA ALA A 99 -3.89 3.10 -23.72
C ALA A 99 -4.86 3.23 -22.54
N ARG A 100 -4.43 2.85 -21.34
CA ARG A 100 -5.15 2.94 -20.06
C ARG A 100 -4.19 3.12 -18.91
N GLN A 101 -4.68 3.50 -17.73
CA GLN A 101 -3.87 3.45 -16.50
C GLN A 101 -3.67 2.00 -16.07
N SER A 102 -2.48 1.68 -15.59
CA SER A 102 -2.15 0.34 -15.12
C SER A 102 -2.75 0.05 -13.75
N ARG A 103 -3.16 -1.20 -13.55
CA ARG A 103 -3.60 -1.70 -12.26
C ARG A 103 -2.52 -2.59 -11.67
N TYR A 104 -2.09 -2.29 -10.45
CA TYR A 104 -1.08 -3.10 -9.77
C TYR A 104 -1.21 -2.98 -8.26
N ARG A 105 -0.80 -4.05 -7.57
CA ARG A 105 -0.76 -4.07 -6.10
C ARG A 105 0.32 -3.11 -5.58
N LEU A 106 -0.03 -2.35 -4.55
CA LEU A 106 0.90 -1.44 -3.88
C LEU A 106 2.04 -2.23 -3.18
N PRO A 107 3.23 -1.62 -2.99
CA PRO A 107 4.28 -2.18 -2.15
C PRO A 107 3.84 -2.38 -0.70
N ALA A 108 4.42 -3.35 -0.01
CA ALA A 108 4.10 -3.72 1.37
C ALA A 108 4.05 -2.52 2.33
N GLU A 109 5.05 -1.64 2.25
CA GLU A 109 5.14 -0.44 3.06
C GLU A 109 3.97 0.51 2.80
N THR A 110 3.57 0.65 1.53
CA THR A 110 2.46 1.54 1.12
C THR A 110 1.10 0.96 1.50
N ILE A 111 0.91 -0.37 1.44
CA ILE A 111 -0.33 -1.03 1.89
C ILE A 111 -0.58 -0.71 3.37
N ARG A 112 0.48 -0.84 4.19
CA ARG A 112 0.39 -0.49 5.60
C ARG A 112 0.11 1.00 5.81
N ASP A 113 0.84 1.86 5.12
CA ASP A 113 0.66 3.32 5.22
C ASP A 113 -0.75 3.74 4.81
N ASN A 114 -1.33 3.10 3.80
CA ASN A 114 -2.68 3.37 3.35
C ASN A 114 -3.72 3.04 4.43
N ALA A 115 -3.62 1.88 5.07
CA ALA A 115 -4.51 1.51 6.17
C ALA A 115 -4.40 2.48 7.36
N LEU A 116 -3.18 2.89 7.70
CA LEU A 116 -2.93 3.88 8.75
C LEU A 116 -3.43 5.28 8.36
N ALA A 117 -3.35 5.66 7.08
CA ALA A 117 -3.86 6.94 6.59
C ALA A 117 -5.40 6.99 6.64
N ILE A 118 -6.07 5.96 6.15
CA ILE A 118 -7.54 5.83 6.17
C ILE A 118 -8.06 5.90 7.61
N SER A 119 -7.36 5.26 8.54
CA SER A 119 -7.75 5.28 9.96
C SER A 119 -7.43 6.60 10.68
N GLY A 120 -6.55 7.45 10.12
CA GLY A 120 -6.05 8.66 10.77
C GLY A 120 -4.86 8.42 11.71
N LEU A 121 -4.35 7.20 11.80
CA LEU A 121 -3.20 6.86 12.65
C LEU A 121 -1.86 7.27 12.08
N LEU A 122 -1.72 7.42 10.76
CA LEU A 122 -0.44 7.62 10.10
C LEU A 122 0.35 8.81 10.65
N ARG A 123 1.58 8.56 11.08
CA ARG A 123 2.55 9.60 11.48
C ARG A 123 3.53 9.89 10.35
N THR A 124 3.56 11.15 9.91
CA THR A 124 4.36 11.59 8.76
C THR A 124 5.71 12.20 9.15
N SER A 125 6.13 12.11 10.41
CA SER A 125 7.42 12.60 10.89
C SER A 125 8.60 11.94 10.16
N TYR A 126 9.59 12.75 9.79
CA TYR A 126 10.81 12.33 9.09
C TYR A 126 11.97 12.05 10.06
N GLY A 127 12.84 11.13 9.66
CA GLY A 127 14.08 10.81 10.39
C GLY A 127 13.84 10.02 11.68
N GLY A 128 14.88 9.87 12.49
CA GLY A 128 14.83 9.16 13.76
C GLY A 128 14.92 7.63 13.66
N ALA A 129 14.75 6.96 14.80
CA ALA A 129 14.88 5.51 14.92
C ALA A 129 13.80 4.74 14.16
N SER A 130 14.09 3.50 13.76
CA SER A 130 13.15 2.63 13.07
C SER A 130 11.95 2.27 13.94
N ALA A 131 10.78 2.16 13.32
CA ALA A 131 9.55 1.69 13.94
C ALA A 131 9.55 0.16 14.06
N LYS A 132 9.03 -0.36 15.16
CA LYS A 132 8.85 -1.80 15.40
C LYS A 132 7.36 -2.11 15.55
N PRO A 133 6.66 -2.49 14.46
CA PRO A 133 5.25 -2.89 14.50
C PRO A 133 5.02 -4.16 15.33
N TYR A 134 3.75 -4.53 15.52
CA TYR A 134 3.38 -5.79 16.16
C TYR A 134 4.00 -6.98 15.43
N GLN A 135 4.56 -7.91 16.18
CA GLN A 135 5.15 -9.12 15.63
C GLN A 135 4.80 -10.31 16.53
N PRO A 136 4.53 -11.49 15.97
CA PRO A 136 4.23 -12.68 16.76
C PRO A 136 5.34 -12.98 17.79
N LEU A 137 4.94 -13.33 18.99
CA LEU A 137 5.88 -13.72 20.04
C LEU A 137 6.74 -14.91 19.57
N GLY A 138 8.02 -14.87 19.90
CA GLY A 138 8.95 -15.95 19.56
C GLY A 138 9.41 -15.99 18.09
N TYR A 139 8.98 -15.07 17.23
CA TYR A 139 9.40 -15.03 15.83
C TYR A 139 10.93 -14.96 15.68
N TYR A 140 11.63 -14.27 16.60
CA TYR A 140 13.10 -14.20 16.63
C TYR A 140 13.78 -15.32 17.42
N LYS A 141 13.04 -16.36 17.86
CA LYS A 141 13.59 -17.46 18.68
C LYS A 141 14.79 -18.17 18.02
N HIS A 142 14.81 -18.21 16.70
CA HIS A 142 15.88 -18.87 15.93
C HIS A 142 17.03 -17.93 15.52
N LEU A 143 16.98 -16.64 15.92
CA LEU A 143 18.08 -15.70 15.78
C LEU A 143 19.08 -15.88 16.93
N ASN A 144 20.06 -16.75 16.74
CA ASN A 144 20.97 -17.16 17.81
C ASN A 144 22.27 -16.35 17.85
N PHE A 145 22.72 -15.75 16.73
CA PHE A 145 24.01 -15.06 16.65
C PHE A 145 23.91 -13.70 15.93
N PRO A 146 23.94 -12.57 16.68
CA PRO A 146 23.71 -12.51 18.13
C PRO A 146 22.24 -12.78 18.46
N GLY A 147 21.98 -13.34 19.62
CA GLY A 147 20.62 -13.49 20.14
C GLY A 147 19.91 -12.15 20.19
N ARG A 148 18.70 -12.05 19.61
CA ARG A 148 17.96 -10.80 19.52
C ARG A 148 16.58 -10.93 20.11
N LYS A 149 16.15 -9.90 20.83
CA LYS A 149 14.79 -9.76 21.34
C LYS A 149 14.06 -8.70 20.53
N TYR A 150 12.83 -8.97 20.20
CA TYR A 150 11.93 -7.99 19.57
C TYR A 150 10.89 -7.56 20.59
N ALA A 151 10.80 -6.25 20.80
CA ALA A 151 9.69 -5.63 21.50
C ALA A 151 9.08 -4.60 20.54
N HIS A 152 7.79 -4.71 20.28
CA HIS A 152 7.08 -3.71 19.49
C HIS A 152 6.99 -2.40 20.27
N HIS A 153 6.86 -1.29 19.56
CA HIS A 153 6.62 -0.01 20.20
C HIS A 153 5.18 0.06 20.71
N ALA A 154 5.00 0.64 21.90
CA ALA A 154 3.69 0.85 22.50
C ALA A 154 3.24 2.32 22.47
N ASP A 155 3.81 3.11 21.57
CA ASP A 155 3.57 4.54 21.41
C ASP A 155 3.36 4.89 19.92
N ASP A 156 3.27 6.17 19.57
CA ASP A 156 2.98 6.68 18.23
C ASP A 156 4.02 6.27 17.17
N ARG A 157 5.21 5.78 17.56
CA ARG A 157 6.16 5.14 16.65
C ARG A 157 5.58 3.91 15.97
N GLN A 158 4.56 3.28 16.58
CA GLN A 158 3.82 2.16 16.01
C GLN A 158 3.20 2.54 14.65
N TRP A 159 2.81 3.80 14.45
CA TRP A 159 2.08 4.27 13.28
C TRP A 159 2.93 5.10 12.32
N ARG A 160 4.25 5.07 12.45
CA ARG A 160 5.16 5.72 11.49
C ARG A 160 5.07 5.05 10.13
N ARG A 161 5.43 5.81 9.07
CA ARG A 161 5.44 5.33 7.69
C ARG A 161 6.23 4.04 7.53
N GLY A 162 5.77 3.16 6.64
CA GLY A 162 6.34 1.84 6.37
C GLY A 162 7.83 1.86 5.99
N VAL A 163 8.29 2.97 5.40
CA VAL A 163 9.72 3.17 5.10
C VAL A 163 10.61 3.15 6.36
N TYR A 164 10.05 3.45 7.53
CA TYR A 164 10.75 3.43 8.81
C TYR A 164 10.62 2.11 9.57
N VAL A 165 9.87 1.14 9.05
CA VAL A 165 9.73 -0.17 9.72
C VAL A 165 11.10 -0.85 9.85
N HIS A 166 11.36 -1.39 11.05
CA HIS A 166 12.59 -2.13 11.32
C HIS A 166 12.75 -3.32 10.39
N TRP A 167 13.91 -3.40 9.74
CA TRP A 167 14.23 -4.43 8.77
C TRP A 167 15.30 -5.37 9.31
N GLN A 168 14.93 -6.63 9.51
CA GLN A 168 15.85 -7.69 9.85
C GLN A 168 15.96 -8.63 8.64
N ARG A 169 17.12 -8.67 7.97
CA ARG A 169 17.27 -9.34 6.66
C ARG A 169 16.75 -10.78 6.63
N GLN A 170 17.28 -11.67 7.44
CA GLN A 170 16.88 -13.08 7.47
C GLN A 170 15.51 -13.32 8.12
N PHE A 171 15.03 -12.36 8.90
CA PHE A 171 13.77 -12.43 9.64
C PHE A 171 12.90 -11.20 9.32
N LEU A 172 12.64 -11.04 8.03
CA LEU A 172 11.75 -9.98 7.56
C LEU A 172 10.42 -10.04 8.30
N HIS A 173 9.92 -8.87 8.72
CA HIS A 173 8.64 -8.78 9.44
C HIS A 173 7.53 -9.54 8.69
N PRO A 174 6.71 -10.40 9.39
CA PRO A 174 5.74 -11.28 8.73
C PRO A 174 4.78 -10.54 7.80
N MET A 175 4.27 -9.38 8.24
CA MET A 175 3.40 -8.53 7.43
C MET A 175 4.11 -8.06 6.13
N LEU A 176 5.36 -7.58 6.21
CA LEU A 176 6.10 -7.16 5.03
C LEU A 176 6.35 -8.34 4.07
N ARG A 177 6.64 -9.52 4.62
CA ARG A 177 6.85 -10.75 3.85
C ARG A 177 5.57 -11.20 3.14
N ALA A 178 4.41 -11.06 3.79
CA ALA A 178 3.11 -11.41 3.19
C ALA A 178 2.78 -10.58 1.94
N PHE A 179 3.39 -9.40 1.80
CA PHE A 179 3.24 -8.49 0.67
C PHE A 179 4.50 -8.38 -0.19
N ASP A 180 5.31 -9.44 -0.25
CA ASP A 180 6.48 -9.58 -1.13
C ASP A 180 7.55 -8.49 -0.95
N ALA A 181 7.72 -7.95 0.26
CA ALA A 181 8.84 -7.06 0.50
C ALA A 181 10.16 -7.84 0.40
N PRO A 182 11.22 -7.26 -0.21
CA PRO A 182 12.50 -7.95 -0.38
C PRO A 182 13.22 -8.15 0.97
N THR A 183 13.99 -9.22 1.08
CA THR A 183 14.82 -9.50 2.28
C THR A 183 15.93 -8.47 2.48
N ARG A 184 16.34 -7.78 1.41
CA ARG A 184 17.52 -6.89 1.33
C ARG A 184 18.85 -7.63 1.54
N GLU A 185 18.90 -8.93 1.28
CA GLU A 185 20.14 -9.70 1.22
C GLU A 185 20.83 -9.51 -0.12
N GLU A 186 20.01 -9.33 -1.18
CA GLU A 186 20.45 -9.11 -2.55
C GLU A 186 19.87 -7.81 -3.09
N CYS A 187 20.54 -7.26 -4.11
CA CYS A 187 20.01 -6.11 -4.86
C CYS A 187 18.79 -6.54 -5.66
N THR A 188 17.67 -5.89 -5.42
CA THR A 188 16.40 -6.17 -6.10
C THR A 188 15.95 -4.94 -6.87
N ALA A 189 16.05 -4.98 -8.18
CA ALA A 189 15.61 -3.89 -9.05
C ALA A 189 14.09 -3.87 -9.19
N GLU A 190 13.47 -5.04 -9.30
CA GLU A 190 12.03 -5.22 -9.41
C GLU A 190 11.54 -6.15 -8.28
N ARG A 191 10.52 -5.69 -7.55
CA ARG A 191 9.90 -6.46 -6.48
C ARG A 191 8.80 -7.35 -7.05
N PRO A 192 8.69 -8.63 -6.63
CA PRO A 192 7.55 -9.46 -6.99
C PRO A 192 6.25 -8.83 -6.46
N ARG A 193 5.15 -9.14 -7.13
CA ARG A 193 3.79 -8.72 -6.76
C ARG A 193 2.86 -9.91 -6.91
N SER A 194 2.78 -10.72 -5.87
CA SER A 194 1.89 -11.87 -5.84
C SER A 194 0.55 -11.52 -5.20
N ASN A 195 -0.50 -12.24 -5.58
CA ASN A 195 -1.78 -12.19 -4.89
C ASN A 195 -2.01 -13.53 -4.20
N THR A 196 -1.70 -13.59 -2.91
CA THR A 196 -1.74 -14.83 -2.13
C THR A 196 -2.83 -14.79 -1.06
N PRO A 197 -3.39 -15.94 -0.66
CA PRO A 197 -4.30 -16.03 0.49
C PRO A 197 -3.67 -15.49 1.78
N ILE A 198 -2.34 -15.62 1.94
CA ILE A 198 -1.60 -15.11 3.11
C ILE A 198 -1.71 -13.59 3.17
N ALA A 199 -1.65 -12.87 2.04
CA ALA A 199 -1.82 -11.42 2.00
C ALA A 199 -3.20 -11.00 2.51
N ALA A 200 -4.27 -11.67 2.03
CA ALA A 200 -5.64 -11.40 2.50
C ALA A 200 -5.83 -11.73 3.99
N MET A 201 -5.26 -12.85 4.45
CA MET A 201 -5.28 -13.22 5.88
C MET A 201 -4.51 -12.23 6.75
N THR A 202 -3.42 -11.65 6.24
CA THR A 202 -2.66 -10.62 6.95
C THR A 202 -3.48 -9.34 7.09
N LEU A 203 -4.15 -8.88 6.03
CA LEU A 203 -5.06 -7.72 6.10
C LEU A 203 -6.19 -7.91 7.12
N LEU A 204 -6.67 -9.14 7.28
CA LEU A 204 -7.75 -9.44 8.22
C LEU A 204 -7.27 -9.61 9.67
N ASN A 205 -6.06 -10.12 9.91
CA ASN A 205 -5.69 -10.62 11.24
C ASN A 205 -4.41 -10.01 11.84
N ASP A 206 -3.55 -9.35 11.05
CA ASP A 206 -2.38 -8.68 11.62
C ASP A 206 -2.83 -7.52 12.52
N PRO A 207 -2.33 -7.43 13.76
CA PRO A 207 -2.76 -6.42 14.71
C PRO A 207 -2.68 -4.98 14.20
N SER A 208 -1.73 -4.68 13.30
CA SER A 208 -1.61 -3.32 12.71
C SER A 208 -2.83 -2.97 11.86
N PHE A 209 -3.35 -3.92 11.07
CA PHE A 209 -4.54 -3.71 10.25
C PHE A 209 -5.83 -3.78 11.06
N VAL A 210 -5.89 -4.66 12.07
CA VAL A 210 -7.05 -4.73 12.98
C VAL A 210 -7.17 -3.43 13.77
N GLU A 211 -6.07 -2.90 14.30
CA GLU A 211 -6.03 -1.61 14.99
C GLU A 211 -6.44 -0.47 14.07
N ALA A 212 -5.92 -0.43 12.83
CA ALA A 212 -6.32 0.57 11.84
C ALA A 212 -7.83 0.49 11.55
N ALA A 213 -8.39 -0.72 11.37
CA ALA A 213 -9.83 -0.90 11.17
C ALA A 213 -10.66 -0.45 12.38
N ARG A 214 -10.19 -0.74 13.60
CA ARG A 214 -10.82 -0.29 14.85
C ARG A 214 -10.86 1.24 14.97
N VAL A 215 -9.75 1.90 14.68
CA VAL A 215 -9.71 3.37 14.75
C VAL A 215 -10.52 3.98 13.61
N PHE A 216 -10.49 3.39 12.42
CA PHE A 216 -11.34 3.81 11.31
C PHE A 216 -12.83 3.64 11.65
N SER A 217 -13.22 2.56 12.33
CA SER A 217 -14.61 2.36 12.75
C SER A 217 -15.10 3.40 13.76
N ALA A 218 -14.23 3.90 14.64
CA ALA A 218 -14.57 5.02 15.51
C ALA A 218 -14.88 6.29 14.72
N ARG A 219 -14.09 6.59 13.67
CA ARG A 219 -14.38 7.68 12.72
C ARG A 219 -15.70 7.46 11.97
N ILE A 220 -15.98 6.26 11.51
CA ILE A 220 -17.24 5.92 10.84
C ILE A 220 -18.43 6.20 11.77
N LEU A 221 -18.32 5.86 13.05
CA LEU A 221 -19.38 6.07 14.02
C LEU A 221 -19.58 7.55 14.36
N SER A 222 -18.52 8.34 14.44
CA SER A 222 -18.56 9.77 14.80
C SER A 222 -18.81 10.69 13.64
N GLU A 223 -18.26 10.39 12.45
CA GLU A 223 -18.25 11.26 11.27
C GLU A 223 -19.20 10.79 10.15
N GLY A 224 -19.55 9.50 10.11
CA GLY A 224 -20.28 8.85 9.02
C GLY A 224 -21.79 9.08 9.00
N GLY A 225 -22.33 9.83 9.97
CA GLY A 225 -23.76 10.13 10.02
C GLY A 225 -24.60 9.06 10.76
N PRO A 226 -25.93 9.28 10.88
CA PRO A 226 -26.78 8.49 11.74
C PRO A 226 -27.20 7.13 11.15
N SER A 227 -27.38 7.04 9.83
CA SER A 227 -27.87 5.83 9.18
C SER A 227 -26.73 4.88 8.76
N ILE A 228 -27.07 3.60 8.57
CA ILE A 228 -26.11 2.60 8.05
C ILE A 228 -25.66 3.01 6.64
N ASP A 229 -26.55 3.55 5.82
CA ASP A 229 -26.20 3.99 4.46
C ASP A 229 -25.22 5.15 4.45
N ASP A 230 -25.42 6.14 5.31
CA ASP A 230 -24.48 7.27 5.43
C ASP A 230 -23.10 6.80 5.88
N ARG A 231 -23.04 5.91 6.86
CA ARG A 231 -21.78 5.32 7.37
C ARG A 231 -21.07 4.48 6.32
N LEU A 232 -21.79 3.73 5.50
CA LEU A 232 -21.23 2.98 4.38
C LEU A 232 -20.72 3.93 3.30
N GLU A 233 -21.46 4.98 2.96
CA GLU A 233 -21.00 5.98 2.00
C GLU A 233 -19.74 6.68 2.48
N PHE A 234 -19.68 7.10 3.75
CA PHE A 234 -18.50 7.67 4.37
C PHE A 234 -17.30 6.71 4.29
N SER A 235 -17.50 5.44 4.69
CA SER A 235 -16.44 4.43 4.71
C SER A 235 -15.83 4.21 3.33
N TYR A 236 -16.65 4.12 2.29
CA TYR A 236 -16.18 3.92 0.93
C TYR A 236 -15.52 5.17 0.34
N ARG A 237 -16.01 6.37 0.68
CA ARG A 237 -15.38 7.62 0.26
C ARG A 237 -13.99 7.78 0.86
N GLU A 238 -13.83 7.51 2.16
CA GLU A 238 -12.55 7.61 2.85
C GLU A 238 -11.55 6.56 2.35
N ALA A 239 -11.99 5.31 2.16
CA ALA A 239 -11.10 4.22 1.77
C ALA A 239 -10.83 4.13 0.27
N LEU A 240 -11.82 4.45 -0.58
CA LEU A 240 -11.81 4.16 -2.03
C LEU A 240 -12.11 5.38 -2.90
N SER A 241 -12.38 6.56 -2.31
CA SER A 241 -12.75 7.81 -3.01
C SER A 241 -13.98 7.68 -3.92
N ARG A 242 -14.86 6.72 -3.66
CA ARG A 242 -16.12 6.49 -4.37
C ARG A 242 -17.25 6.07 -3.43
N LYS A 243 -18.47 6.11 -3.93
CA LYS A 243 -19.61 5.51 -3.22
C LYS A 243 -19.64 4.00 -3.41
N PRO A 244 -20.22 3.22 -2.47
CA PRO A 244 -20.55 1.82 -2.70
C PRO A 244 -21.63 1.69 -3.77
N ASP A 245 -21.53 0.66 -4.62
CA ASP A 245 -22.61 0.28 -5.49
C ASP A 245 -23.74 -0.45 -4.74
N GLU A 246 -24.88 -0.72 -5.41
CA GLU A 246 -26.03 -1.36 -4.78
C GLU A 246 -25.75 -2.80 -4.30
N LYS A 247 -24.87 -3.51 -4.99
CA LYS A 247 -24.45 -4.86 -4.60
C LYS A 247 -23.57 -4.82 -3.34
N GLU A 248 -22.58 -3.93 -3.33
CA GLU A 248 -21.69 -3.70 -2.20
C GLU A 248 -22.48 -3.24 -0.98
N ARG A 249 -23.39 -2.29 -1.15
CA ARG A 249 -24.28 -1.79 -0.10
C ARG A 249 -25.08 -2.91 0.54
N ARG A 250 -25.69 -3.78 -0.26
CA ARG A 250 -26.43 -4.93 0.23
C ARG A 250 -25.57 -5.92 0.99
N ILE A 251 -24.37 -6.25 0.48
CA ILE A 251 -23.43 -7.16 1.12
C ILE A 251 -22.96 -6.59 2.46
N MET A 252 -22.59 -5.31 2.48
CA MET A 252 -22.11 -4.67 3.70
C MET A 252 -23.19 -4.51 4.76
N LYS A 253 -24.44 -4.21 4.38
CA LYS A 253 -25.58 -4.23 5.30
C LYS A 253 -25.81 -5.61 5.92
N HIS A 254 -25.68 -6.65 5.13
CA HIS A 254 -25.78 -8.03 5.63
C HIS A 254 -24.66 -8.35 6.62
N LEU A 255 -23.41 -7.98 6.30
CA LEU A 255 -22.26 -8.14 7.19
C LEU A 255 -22.48 -7.40 8.54
N VAL A 256 -22.94 -6.15 8.49
CA VAL A 256 -23.25 -5.34 9.68
C VAL A 256 -24.34 -6.02 10.53
N SER A 257 -25.39 -6.56 9.88
CA SER A 257 -26.46 -7.27 10.58
C SER A 257 -25.95 -8.54 11.27
N MET A 258 -25.15 -9.37 10.58
CA MET A 258 -24.56 -10.58 11.16
C MET A 258 -23.63 -10.25 12.33
N ALA A 259 -22.73 -9.28 12.16
CA ALA A 259 -21.82 -8.84 13.21
C ALA A 259 -22.60 -8.29 14.44
N THR A 260 -23.73 -7.60 14.20
CA THR A 260 -24.57 -7.12 15.29
C THR A 260 -25.15 -8.27 16.10
N GLN A 261 -25.68 -9.30 15.47
CA GLN A 261 -26.19 -10.49 16.17
C GLN A 261 -25.10 -11.22 16.95
N GLU A 262 -23.92 -11.38 16.34
CA GLU A 262 -22.77 -12.04 16.99
C GLU A 262 -22.33 -11.29 18.25
N PHE A 263 -22.06 -9.99 18.14
CA PHE A 263 -21.54 -9.22 19.28
C PHE A 263 -22.60 -8.87 20.33
N GLN A 264 -23.88 -8.85 19.98
CA GLN A 264 -24.96 -8.79 20.95
C GLN A 264 -25.05 -10.08 21.78
N SER A 265 -24.80 -11.23 21.14
CA SER A 265 -24.78 -12.52 21.85
C SER A 265 -23.48 -12.74 22.64
N ASN A 266 -22.38 -12.10 22.24
CA ASN A 266 -21.07 -12.21 22.88
C ASN A 266 -20.39 -10.83 23.09
N PRO A 267 -20.84 -10.00 24.04
CA PRO A 267 -20.26 -8.69 24.33
C PRO A 267 -18.79 -8.75 24.78
N ALA A 268 -18.33 -9.89 25.31
CA ALA A 268 -16.95 -10.08 25.70
C ALA A 268 -16.02 -10.08 24.46
N ALA A 269 -16.39 -10.77 23.39
CA ALA A 269 -15.66 -10.75 22.13
C ALA A 269 -15.64 -9.34 21.49
N ALA A 270 -16.74 -8.59 21.63
CA ALA A 270 -16.75 -7.18 21.18
C ALA A 270 -15.70 -6.35 21.91
N LYS A 271 -15.62 -6.46 23.24
CA LYS A 271 -14.61 -5.75 24.05
C LYS A 271 -13.18 -6.18 23.70
N GLU A 272 -12.95 -7.46 23.47
CA GLU A 272 -11.65 -7.98 23.06
C GLU A 272 -11.23 -7.38 21.70
N LEU A 273 -12.11 -7.39 20.70
CA LEU A 273 -11.81 -6.83 19.39
C LEU A 273 -11.47 -5.34 19.45
N VAL A 274 -12.25 -4.54 20.19
CA VAL A 274 -12.02 -3.09 20.29
C VAL A 274 -10.86 -2.72 21.19
N SER A 275 -10.27 -3.66 21.92
CA SER A 275 -9.05 -3.46 22.71
C SER A 275 -7.77 -3.78 21.93
N THR A 276 -7.87 -4.27 20.68
CA THR A 276 -6.70 -4.63 19.86
C THR A 276 -5.85 -3.40 19.54
N GLY A 277 -4.54 -3.50 19.80
CA GLY A 277 -3.57 -2.45 19.48
C GLY A 277 -3.28 -1.54 20.67
N THR A 278 -2.46 -0.50 20.43
CA THR A 278 -2.00 0.46 21.45
C THR A 278 -2.67 1.84 21.34
N ALA A 279 -3.38 2.11 20.24
CA ALA A 279 -4.16 3.33 20.12
C ALA A 279 -5.27 3.35 21.21
N PRO A 280 -5.53 4.49 21.84
CA PRO A 280 -6.59 4.61 22.81
C PRO A 280 -7.94 4.13 22.23
N VAL A 281 -8.74 3.47 23.07
CA VAL A 281 -10.12 3.14 22.71
C VAL A 281 -10.92 4.43 22.73
N ALA A 282 -11.73 4.66 21.70
CA ALA A 282 -12.56 5.86 21.62
C ALA A 282 -13.58 5.88 22.79
N GLU A 283 -13.59 6.97 23.52
CA GLU A 283 -14.51 7.16 24.65
C GLU A 283 -15.96 7.40 24.17
N GLY A 284 -16.91 6.97 24.95
CA GLY A 284 -18.33 7.22 24.68
C GLY A 284 -18.96 6.34 23.59
N LEU A 285 -18.20 5.44 22.95
CA LEU A 285 -18.74 4.49 21.98
C LEU A 285 -19.23 3.21 22.66
N ASP A 286 -20.39 2.72 22.27
CA ASP A 286 -20.85 1.39 22.63
C ASP A 286 -19.92 0.31 22.05
N ALA A 287 -19.42 -0.60 22.90
CA ALA A 287 -18.42 -1.58 22.50
C ALA A 287 -18.94 -2.55 21.43
N VAL A 288 -20.22 -2.89 21.45
CA VAL A 288 -20.85 -3.76 20.45
C VAL A 288 -20.89 -3.03 19.10
N GLN A 289 -21.40 -1.81 19.06
CA GLN A 289 -21.43 -1.02 17.83
C GLN A 289 -20.03 -0.76 17.29
N HIS A 290 -19.07 -0.48 18.15
CA HIS A 290 -17.68 -0.29 17.75
C HIS A 290 -17.08 -1.57 17.13
N ALA A 291 -17.33 -2.75 17.71
CA ALA A 291 -16.88 -4.03 17.15
C ALA A 291 -17.57 -4.37 15.82
N VAL A 292 -18.87 -4.10 15.69
CA VAL A 292 -19.63 -4.28 14.45
C VAL A 292 -18.99 -3.47 13.30
N TRP A 293 -18.75 -2.19 13.54
CA TRP A 293 -18.14 -1.33 12.51
C TRP A 293 -16.65 -1.60 12.31
N THR A 294 -15.94 -2.14 13.31
CA THR A 294 -14.59 -2.66 13.14
C THR A 294 -14.58 -3.82 12.15
N THR A 295 -15.55 -4.73 12.24
CA THR A 295 -15.69 -5.84 11.29
C THR A 295 -15.98 -5.34 9.88
N ALA A 296 -16.87 -4.35 9.73
CA ALA A 296 -17.12 -3.71 8.44
C ALA A 296 -15.87 -3.01 7.88
N ALA A 297 -15.15 -2.27 8.71
CA ALA A 297 -13.91 -1.60 8.33
C ALA A 297 -12.81 -2.60 7.90
N ARG A 298 -12.66 -3.74 8.58
CA ARG A 298 -11.74 -4.83 8.19
C ARG A 298 -12.08 -5.37 6.79
N ALA A 299 -13.37 -5.56 6.50
CA ALA A 299 -13.81 -6.00 5.18
C ALA A 299 -13.46 -4.95 4.10
N ILE A 300 -13.69 -3.67 4.34
CA ILE A 300 -13.36 -2.57 3.42
C ILE A 300 -11.86 -2.47 3.20
N LEU A 301 -11.04 -2.50 4.25
CA LEU A 301 -9.57 -2.47 4.14
C LEU A 301 -9.00 -3.70 3.42
N ASN A 302 -9.74 -4.80 3.32
CA ASN A 302 -9.37 -6.01 2.59
C ASN A 302 -9.91 -6.05 1.14
N LEU A 303 -10.66 -5.04 0.69
CA LEU A 303 -11.03 -4.92 -0.72
C LEU A 303 -9.79 -4.70 -1.58
N SER A 304 -9.73 -5.38 -2.73
CA SER A 304 -8.58 -5.26 -3.65
C SER A 304 -8.29 -3.81 -4.03
N GLU A 305 -9.32 -2.98 -4.17
CA GLU A 305 -9.19 -1.55 -4.49
C GLU A 305 -8.42 -0.76 -3.42
N THR A 306 -8.46 -1.18 -2.15
CA THR A 306 -7.78 -0.49 -1.05
C THR A 306 -6.26 -0.65 -1.13
N TYR A 307 -5.76 -1.78 -1.63
CA TYR A 307 -4.33 -2.06 -1.68
C TYR A 307 -3.78 -2.22 -3.10
N THR A 308 -4.61 -1.93 -4.11
CA THR A 308 -4.18 -1.81 -5.50
C THR A 308 -4.33 -0.38 -5.99
N ARG A 309 -3.48 0.01 -6.91
CA ARG A 309 -3.71 1.19 -7.70
C ARG A 309 -4.71 0.87 -8.81
N ASN A 310 -5.76 1.67 -8.94
CA ASN A 310 -6.82 1.55 -9.93
C ASN A 310 -6.86 2.77 -10.85
#